data_cd9583f8b2f02356a6bc840c05ee2dce
#
_entry.id   cd9583f8b2f02356a6bc840c05ee2dce
#
_cell.length_a   1.000
_cell.length_b   1.000
_cell.length_c   1.000
_cell.angle_alpha   90.00
_cell.angle_beta   90.00
_cell.angle_gamma   90.00
#
_symmetry.space_group_name_H-M   'P 1'
#
loop_
_entity.id
_entity.type
_entity.pdbx_description
1 polymer ?
#
loop_
_entity_poly.entity_id
_entity_poly.type
_entity_poly.pdbx_seq_one_letter_code
_entity_poly.pdbx_strand_id
1 'polypeptide(L)'
;MYPSRLFLLGCSLILLAAATVASSTAADWPQFRGPNCSGVAESEQPLPVEFSDSENVAWSLELGDGIGCPVVAAGRVFVSGMVDEQTVRLLCADASSGDVVWSRDLDTGPLPEIHLTNSHASTTAAADDEHVYFYFSSLGMMALDARTGEIEWQTKLPVPYFVFKWGAGMSPVLFEDKVIFVQDDDLSPAMYALDKATGDIVWRVDRGNMAVNYSHPVICQTPSGPELVVAGTGKLVGYDPHTGEELWFARVLLRNIKTTPVSHDGIVYISLESGGIANQWLNTADRSDTGNSDGRLTKEEMQAFVGDVKIPDAFMEKFDRGDLNGDGFLEGEELDIAFLDPENRAGAAHDAANPSDQFIIAVRGGGRGDVTESHVLWKHESRAPDHIVSPLVVGGRMLVVKGGGISSCFDTNDGQPVWSQRRIQNIGEYFASPVAGDGKIYVVGENGIVVVLEDGPELNVLAKNDLGESCLATPAIADGRIYFRTRNKLICVAELAN
;
A
#
# COMPACT_ATOMS: atom_id res chain seq x y z
N MET A 1 75.88 -0.27 -58.03
CA MET A 1 75.38 0.68 -57.07
C MET A 1 73.99 1.07 -57.50
N TYR A 2 72.92 0.51 -56.84
CA TYR A 2 71.54 0.90 -57.03
C TYR A 2 70.93 1.10 -55.66
N PRO A 3 70.22 2.18 -55.39
CA PRO A 3 69.56 2.38 -54.10
C PRO A 3 68.15 1.76 -54.09
N SER A 4 67.89 1.04 -53.01
CA SER A 4 66.60 0.41 -52.69
C SER A 4 65.57 1.47 -52.34
N ARG A 5 64.41 1.41 -52.99
CA ARG A 5 63.24 2.20 -52.61
C ARG A 5 62.34 1.39 -51.58
N LEU A 6 62.20 1.94 -50.39
CA LEU A 6 61.31 1.46 -49.37
C LEU A 6 59.90 1.97 -49.71
N PHE A 7 58.95 1.05 -49.90
CA PHE A 7 57.51 1.38 -49.95
C PHE A 7 56.94 1.32 -48.54
N LEU A 8 56.47 2.44 -47.99
CA LEU A 8 55.68 2.50 -46.79
C LEU A 8 54.17 2.30 -47.16
N LEU A 9 53.61 1.16 -46.77
CA LEU A 9 52.19 0.95 -46.79
C LEU A 9 51.59 1.60 -45.52
N GLY A 10 50.82 2.66 -45.67
CA GLY A 10 50.00 3.26 -44.64
C GLY A 10 48.71 2.44 -44.44
N CYS A 11 48.61 1.70 -43.35
CA CYS A 11 47.34 1.14 -42.89
C CYS A 11 46.53 2.22 -42.18
N SER A 12 45.48 2.71 -42.83
CA SER A 12 44.48 3.55 -42.19
C SER A 12 43.53 2.65 -41.35
N LEU A 13 43.68 2.65 -40.04
CA LEU A 13 42.67 2.08 -39.11
C LEU A 13 41.47 3.01 -39.07
N ILE A 14 40.34 2.57 -39.62
CA ILE A 14 39.02 3.20 -39.41
C ILE A 14 38.51 2.67 -38.07
N LEU A 15 38.56 3.49 -37.01
CA LEU A 15 37.84 3.23 -35.77
C LEU A 15 36.33 3.44 -36.02
N LEU A 16 35.59 2.36 -36.14
CA LEU A 16 34.14 2.41 -36.01
C LEU A 16 33.82 2.61 -34.50
N ALA A 17 33.43 3.81 -34.11
CA ALA A 17 32.82 4.07 -32.83
C ALA A 17 31.41 3.46 -32.88
N ALA A 18 31.24 2.29 -32.28
CA ALA A 18 29.91 1.76 -31.97
C ALA A 18 29.31 2.67 -30.90
N ALA A 19 28.42 3.53 -31.30
CA ALA A 19 27.50 4.22 -30.33
C ALA A 19 26.64 3.14 -29.72
N THR A 20 26.94 2.73 -28.49
CA THR A 20 26.01 2.00 -27.66
C THR A 20 24.87 2.96 -27.34
N VAL A 21 23.74 2.83 -28.05
CA VAL A 21 22.47 3.38 -27.60
C VAL A 21 22.20 2.65 -26.30
N ALA A 22 22.42 3.31 -25.17
CA ALA A 22 21.88 2.85 -23.91
C ALA A 22 20.37 2.85 -24.08
N SER A 23 19.76 1.69 -24.23
CA SER A 23 18.31 1.55 -24.04
C SER A 23 18.04 1.99 -22.61
N SER A 24 17.46 3.18 -22.46
CA SER A 24 16.83 3.55 -21.21
C SER A 24 15.77 2.47 -20.95
N THR A 25 16.02 1.60 -20.00
CA THR A 25 14.95 0.73 -19.50
C THR A 25 13.84 1.65 -18.98
N ALA A 26 12.63 1.44 -19.46
CA ALA A 26 11.46 2.16 -18.96
C ALA A 26 11.46 2.11 -17.43
N ALA A 27 11.19 3.25 -16.79
CA ALA A 27 11.06 3.26 -15.34
C ALA A 27 9.70 2.66 -14.97
N ASP A 28 9.73 1.55 -14.25
CA ASP A 28 8.54 0.82 -13.85
C ASP A 28 7.91 1.37 -12.56
N TRP A 29 6.59 1.17 -12.42
CA TRP A 29 5.83 1.38 -11.20
C TRP A 29 5.12 0.07 -10.83
N PRO A 30 5.88 -0.92 -10.32
CA PRO A 30 5.52 -2.34 -10.40
C PRO A 30 4.45 -2.80 -9.40
N GLN A 31 4.05 -1.99 -8.45
CA GLN A 31 3.13 -2.33 -7.37
C GLN A 31 2.53 -1.07 -6.72
N PHE A 32 1.73 -1.25 -5.68
CA PHE A 32 1.18 -0.13 -4.90
C PHE A 32 2.29 0.83 -4.47
N ARG A 33 2.14 2.12 -4.83
CA ARG A 33 3.13 3.17 -4.61
C ARG A 33 4.51 2.91 -5.24
N GLY A 34 4.56 2.14 -6.33
CA GLY A 34 5.77 1.93 -7.13
C GLY A 34 6.86 1.12 -6.45
N PRO A 35 8.14 1.36 -6.78
CA PRO A 35 9.25 0.60 -6.23
C PRO A 35 9.24 0.61 -4.70
N ASN A 36 9.20 -0.58 -4.12
CA ASN A 36 9.21 -0.80 -2.67
C ASN A 36 8.15 0.03 -1.90
N CYS A 37 7.00 0.29 -2.49
CA CYS A 37 5.94 1.13 -1.92
C CYS A 37 6.40 2.54 -1.52
N SER A 38 7.46 3.06 -2.11
CA SER A 38 8.11 4.33 -1.73
C SER A 38 7.28 5.58 -2.06
N GLY A 39 6.47 5.51 -3.10
CA GLY A 39 5.80 6.68 -3.68
C GLY A 39 6.72 7.57 -4.53
N VAL A 40 7.95 7.13 -4.80
CA VAL A 40 8.97 7.93 -5.53
C VAL A 40 9.30 7.25 -6.85
N ALA A 41 9.19 7.98 -7.95
CA ALA A 41 9.61 7.52 -9.26
C ALA A 41 11.15 7.60 -9.39
N GLU A 42 11.72 6.55 -9.97
CA GLU A 42 13.17 6.48 -10.22
C GLU A 42 13.61 7.23 -11.50
N SER A 43 12.64 7.70 -12.30
CA SER A 43 12.91 8.43 -13.55
C SER A 43 13.01 9.92 -13.30
N GLU A 44 14.01 10.55 -13.94
CA GLU A 44 14.20 12.00 -14.00
C GLU A 44 13.52 12.63 -15.25
N GLN A 45 12.65 11.90 -15.95
CA GLN A 45 11.94 12.44 -17.10
C GLN A 45 10.96 13.54 -16.66
N PRO A 46 10.83 14.63 -17.43
CA PRO A 46 9.93 15.73 -17.11
C PRO A 46 8.49 15.26 -16.90
N LEU A 47 7.89 15.74 -15.82
CA LEU A 47 6.51 15.45 -15.46
C LEU A 47 5.65 16.71 -15.59
N PRO A 48 4.39 16.62 -16.04
CA PRO A 48 3.51 17.77 -16.25
C PRO A 48 3.17 18.47 -14.92
N VAL A 49 3.21 19.79 -14.94
CA VAL A 49 2.78 20.65 -13.83
C VAL A 49 1.32 21.03 -13.99
N GLU A 50 0.92 21.43 -15.20
CA GLU A 50 -0.45 21.86 -15.52
C GLU A 50 -1.12 20.81 -16.40
N PHE A 51 -2.30 20.35 -15.99
CA PHE A 51 -3.16 19.42 -16.71
C PHE A 51 -4.59 19.50 -16.20
N SER A 52 -5.51 18.90 -16.95
CA SER A 52 -6.92 18.81 -16.55
C SER A 52 -7.52 17.48 -17.05
N ASP A 53 -8.83 17.39 -17.10
CA ASP A 53 -9.55 16.29 -17.77
C ASP A 53 -9.41 16.31 -19.31
N SER A 54 -8.85 17.38 -19.87
CA SER A 54 -8.72 17.61 -21.32
C SER A 54 -7.39 18.23 -21.77
N GLU A 55 -6.62 18.82 -20.86
CA GLU A 55 -5.31 19.42 -21.14
C GLU A 55 -4.18 18.47 -20.70
N ASN A 56 -3.17 18.29 -21.55
CA ASN A 56 -2.05 17.38 -21.34
C ASN A 56 -2.47 15.92 -21.06
N VAL A 57 -3.68 15.52 -21.50
CA VAL A 57 -4.16 14.15 -21.49
C VAL A 57 -3.61 13.42 -22.71
N ALA A 58 -2.70 12.49 -22.49
CA ALA A 58 -2.18 11.65 -23.58
C ALA A 58 -3.25 10.66 -24.08
N TRP A 59 -3.98 10.06 -23.15
CA TRP A 59 -5.11 9.17 -23.42
C TRP A 59 -5.97 8.95 -22.15
N SER A 60 -7.17 8.43 -22.35
CA SER A 60 -8.09 8.04 -21.27
C SER A 60 -8.87 6.80 -21.67
N LEU A 61 -9.13 5.90 -20.70
CA LEU A 61 -9.90 4.69 -20.86
C LEU A 61 -11.05 4.65 -19.86
N GLU A 62 -12.23 4.28 -20.33
CA GLU A 62 -13.35 3.95 -19.44
C GLU A 62 -13.12 2.56 -18.82
N LEU A 63 -13.32 2.49 -17.51
CA LEU A 63 -13.24 1.26 -16.72
C LEU A 63 -14.56 1.06 -15.97
N GLY A 64 -14.69 -0.07 -15.28
CA GLY A 64 -15.75 -0.23 -14.28
C GLY A 64 -15.37 0.38 -12.94
N ASP A 65 -16.29 0.31 -11.95
CA ASP A 65 -16.05 0.80 -10.60
C ASP A 65 -14.79 0.18 -9.99
N GLY A 66 -13.91 1.00 -9.45
CA GLY A 66 -12.69 0.54 -8.80
C GLY A 66 -11.84 1.67 -8.25
N ILE A 67 -11.02 1.33 -7.24
CA ILE A 67 -10.08 2.25 -6.59
C ILE A 67 -8.68 1.64 -6.43
N GLY A 68 -8.41 0.47 -7.06
CA GLY A 68 -7.07 -0.10 -7.13
C GLY A 68 -6.15 0.80 -7.96
N CYS A 69 -4.92 1.00 -7.50
CA CYS A 69 -3.97 1.89 -8.15
C CYS A 69 -3.48 1.31 -9.49
N PRO A 70 -3.16 2.12 -10.50
CA PRO A 70 -2.52 1.63 -11.70
C PRO A 70 -1.10 1.14 -11.40
N VAL A 71 -0.67 0.14 -12.15
CA VAL A 71 0.67 -0.45 -12.09
C VAL A 71 1.26 -0.42 -13.49
N VAL A 72 2.52 -0.05 -13.60
CA VAL A 72 3.22 0.03 -14.89
C VAL A 72 4.45 -0.86 -14.85
N ALA A 73 4.54 -1.78 -15.82
CA ALA A 73 5.71 -2.63 -16.02
C ALA A 73 5.92 -2.93 -17.50
N ALA A 74 7.15 -2.91 -17.95
CA ALA A 74 7.56 -3.21 -19.32
C ALA A 74 6.71 -2.49 -20.39
N GLY A 75 6.39 -1.20 -20.18
CA GLY A 75 5.62 -0.37 -21.10
C GLY A 75 4.11 -0.70 -21.16
N ARG A 76 3.58 -1.40 -20.17
CA ARG A 76 2.15 -1.73 -20.02
C ARG A 76 1.61 -1.20 -18.72
N VAL A 77 0.35 -0.80 -18.72
CA VAL A 77 -0.37 -0.41 -17.51
C VAL A 77 -1.46 -1.44 -17.20
N PHE A 78 -1.53 -1.85 -15.94
CA PHE A 78 -2.46 -2.86 -15.45
C PHE A 78 -3.40 -2.25 -14.41
N VAL A 79 -4.68 -2.53 -14.52
CA VAL A 79 -5.73 -2.10 -13.58
C VAL A 79 -6.84 -3.13 -13.51
N SER A 80 -7.67 -3.02 -12.47
CA SER A 80 -8.92 -3.78 -12.36
C SER A 80 -10.12 -2.83 -12.18
N GLY A 81 -11.32 -3.36 -12.45
CA GLY A 81 -12.57 -2.65 -12.23
C GLY A 81 -13.75 -3.60 -12.24
N MET A 82 -14.80 -3.30 -11.46
CA MET A 82 -16.06 -4.03 -11.50
C MET A 82 -16.86 -3.61 -12.72
N VAL A 83 -17.24 -4.56 -13.56
CA VAL A 83 -18.10 -4.32 -14.74
C VAL A 83 -19.56 -4.33 -14.31
N ASP A 84 -19.90 -5.21 -13.39
CA ASP A 84 -21.19 -5.36 -12.75
C ASP A 84 -21.01 -5.91 -11.30
N GLU A 85 -22.09 -6.33 -10.65
CA GLU A 85 -22.08 -6.77 -9.24
C GLU A 85 -21.28 -8.07 -9.00
N GLN A 86 -21.00 -8.87 -10.04
CA GLN A 86 -20.34 -10.17 -9.93
C GLN A 86 -19.24 -10.39 -10.98
N THR A 87 -18.87 -9.36 -11.72
CA THR A 87 -17.84 -9.45 -12.75
C THR A 87 -16.74 -8.44 -12.51
N VAL A 88 -15.52 -8.93 -12.22
CA VAL A 88 -14.31 -8.11 -12.21
C VAL A 88 -13.60 -8.20 -13.56
N ARG A 89 -13.24 -7.05 -14.10
CA ARG A 89 -12.38 -6.94 -15.29
C ARG A 89 -10.95 -6.68 -14.87
N LEU A 90 -10.03 -7.49 -15.37
CA LEU A 90 -8.60 -7.24 -15.36
C LEU A 90 -8.21 -6.71 -16.73
N LEU A 91 -7.48 -5.59 -16.79
CA LEU A 91 -7.15 -4.91 -18.03
C LEU A 91 -5.66 -4.57 -18.09
N CYS A 92 -5.09 -4.78 -19.27
CA CYS A 92 -3.78 -4.31 -19.69
C CYS A 92 -3.93 -3.36 -20.87
N ALA A 93 -3.30 -2.20 -20.79
CA ALA A 93 -3.20 -1.27 -21.91
C ALA A 93 -1.72 -0.93 -22.17
N ASP A 94 -1.41 -0.54 -23.40
CA ASP A 94 -0.12 0.06 -23.74
C ASP A 94 0.05 1.39 -22.99
N ALA A 95 1.13 1.53 -22.26
CA ALA A 95 1.36 2.68 -21.39
C ALA A 95 1.48 4.00 -22.17
N SER A 96 1.92 3.95 -23.43
CA SER A 96 2.13 5.14 -24.27
C SER A 96 0.89 5.60 -25.02
N SER A 97 0.10 4.67 -25.56
CA SER A 97 -1.04 4.95 -26.42
C SER A 97 -2.41 4.79 -25.75
N GLY A 98 -2.48 4.00 -24.66
CA GLY A 98 -3.74 3.63 -24.04
C GLY A 98 -4.51 2.52 -24.78
N ASP A 99 -3.94 1.98 -25.87
CA ASP A 99 -4.57 0.87 -26.58
C ASP A 99 -4.69 -0.35 -25.67
N VAL A 100 -5.90 -0.93 -25.61
CA VAL A 100 -6.13 -2.15 -24.80
C VAL A 100 -5.41 -3.33 -25.45
N VAL A 101 -4.40 -3.84 -24.75
CA VAL A 101 -3.65 -5.03 -25.17
C VAL A 101 -4.47 -6.29 -24.93
N TRP A 102 -5.04 -6.41 -23.73
CA TRP A 102 -5.95 -7.49 -23.38
C TRP A 102 -6.89 -7.06 -22.23
N SER A 103 -8.02 -7.74 -22.13
CA SER A 103 -8.90 -7.68 -20.98
C SER A 103 -9.46 -9.05 -20.65
N ARG A 104 -9.72 -9.30 -19.36
CA ARG A 104 -10.31 -10.55 -18.85
C ARG A 104 -11.43 -10.23 -17.89
N ASP A 105 -12.62 -10.70 -18.21
CA ASP A 105 -13.77 -10.63 -17.32
C ASP A 105 -13.87 -11.95 -16.55
N LEU A 106 -13.88 -11.87 -15.22
CA LEU A 106 -13.92 -13.02 -14.33
C LEU A 106 -15.16 -12.98 -13.46
N ASP A 107 -15.87 -14.09 -13.36
CA ASP A 107 -16.99 -14.27 -12.46
C ASP A 107 -16.47 -14.40 -11.02
N THR A 108 -16.86 -13.49 -10.18
CA THR A 108 -16.47 -13.45 -8.76
C THR A 108 -17.42 -14.25 -7.87
N GLY A 109 -18.55 -14.68 -8.39
CA GLY A 109 -19.68 -15.12 -7.59
C GLY A 109 -20.27 -14.00 -6.73
N PRO A 110 -21.20 -14.34 -5.83
CA PRO A 110 -21.78 -13.36 -4.91
C PRO A 110 -20.72 -12.75 -4.02
N LEU A 111 -20.69 -11.42 -3.94
CA LEU A 111 -19.77 -10.66 -3.12
C LEU A 111 -20.46 -10.16 -1.84
N PRO A 112 -19.75 -10.07 -0.70
CA PRO A 112 -20.30 -9.50 0.52
C PRO A 112 -20.57 -8.01 0.35
N GLU A 113 -21.49 -7.48 1.16
CA GLU A 113 -21.67 -6.03 1.26
C GLU A 113 -20.40 -5.38 1.83
N ILE A 114 -19.96 -4.28 1.22
CA ILE A 114 -18.83 -3.48 1.67
C ILE A 114 -19.22 -2.02 1.84
N HIS A 115 -18.41 -1.25 2.56
CA HIS A 115 -18.62 0.17 2.76
C HIS A 115 -18.61 0.93 1.44
N LEU A 116 -19.51 1.91 1.27
CA LEU A 116 -19.72 2.65 0.03
C LEU A 116 -18.46 3.40 -0.51
N THR A 117 -17.55 3.78 0.38
CA THR A 117 -16.28 4.42 -0.02
C THR A 117 -15.36 3.43 -0.72
N ASN A 118 -15.45 2.14 -0.40
CA ASN A 118 -14.62 1.09 -1.01
C ASN A 118 -15.20 0.59 -2.34
N SER A 119 -14.46 -0.26 -3.01
CA SER A 119 -14.86 -1.06 -4.17
C SER A 119 -14.33 -2.48 -4.01
N HIS A 120 -15.00 -3.47 -4.58
CA HIS A 120 -14.44 -4.82 -4.64
C HIS A 120 -13.17 -4.89 -5.51
N ALA A 121 -12.99 -3.95 -6.45
CA ALA A 121 -11.76 -3.75 -7.22
C ALA A 121 -10.87 -2.67 -6.57
N SER A 122 -10.56 -2.84 -5.28
CA SER A 122 -9.71 -1.91 -4.52
C SER A 122 -8.26 -2.33 -4.42
N THR A 123 -7.97 -3.62 -4.60
CA THR A 123 -6.60 -4.13 -4.52
C THR A 123 -5.80 -3.71 -5.76
N THR A 124 -4.59 -3.26 -5.53
CA THR A 124 -3.64 -2.92 -6.60
C THR A 124 -2.91 -4.18 -7.04
N ALA A 125 -2.70 -4.36 -8.34
CA ALA A 125 -1.87 -5.44 -8.85
C ALA A 125 -0.39 -5.26 -8.45
N ALA A 126 0.41 -6.31 -8.67
CA ALA A 126 1.86 -6.20 -8.78
C ALA A 126 2.29 -6.80 -10.12
N ALA A 127 3.31 -6.26 -10.76
CA ALA A 127 3.73 -6.72 -12.09
C ALA A 127 5.25 -6.66 -12.25
N ASP A 128 5.77 -7.56 -13.06
CA ASP A 128 7.12 -7.53 -13.60
C ASP A 128 7.08 -7.64 -15.14
N ASP A 129 8.21 -7.89 -15.79
CA ASP A 129 8.28 -7.94 -17.25
C ASP A 129 7.47 -9.09 -17.86
N GLU A 130 7.25 -10.16 -17.12
CA GLU A 130 6.66 -11.41 -17.58
C GLU A 130 5.22 -11.60 -17.07
N HIS A 131 4.94 -11.22 -15.82
CA HIS A 131 3.68 -11.52 -15.15
C HIS A 131 3.04 -10.30 -14.51
N VAL A 132 1.70 -10.37 -14.38
CA VAL A 132 0.92 -9.49 -13.50
C VAL A 132 0.15 -10.32 -12.48
N TYR A 133 0.24 -9.92 -11.22
CA TYR A 133 -0.36 -10.60 -10.08
C TYR A 133 -1.54 -9.80 -9.56
N PHE A 134 -2.74 -10.38 -9.64
CA PHE A 134 -3.95 -9.79 -9.11
C PHE A 134 -4.46 -10.59 -7.92
N TYR A 135 -4.83 -9.90 -6.87
CA TYR A 135 -5.60 -10.48 -5.78
C TYR A 135 -7.04 -9.99 -5.86
N PHE A 136 -7.98 -10.92 -5.68
CA PHE A 136 -9.38 -10.60 -5.51
C PHE A 136 -9.96 -11.49 -4.40
N SER A 137 -10.73 -10.92 -3.48
CA SER A 137 -11.09 -11.59 -2.22
C SER A 137 -11.80 -12.94 -2.40
N SER A 138 -12.69 -13.08 -3.40
CA SER A 138 -13.39 -14.33 -3.68
C SER A 138 -12.62 -15.28 -4.62
N LEU A 139 -11.65 -14.76 -5.38
CA LEU A 139 -10.88 -15.54 -6.36
C LEU A 139 -9.52 -15.99 -5.83
N GLY A 140 -8.94 -15.28 -4.86
CA GLY A 140 -7.59 -15.49 -4.36
C GLY A 140 -6.54 -14.72 -5.14
N MET A 141 -5.30 -15.22 -5.14
CA MET A 141 -4.18 -14.66 -5.90
C MET A 141 -4.07 -15.33 -7.26
N MET A 142 -3.82 -14.55 -8.31
CA MET A 142 -3.69 -15.03 -9.69
C MET A 142 -2.46 -14.40 -10.34
N ALA A 143 -1.72 -15.19 -11.11
CA ALA A 143 -0.75 -14.66 -12.07
C ALA A 143 -1.27 -14.82 -13.49
N LEU A 144 -1.10 -13.76 -14.27
CA LEU A 144 -1.39 -13.77 -15.70
C LEU A 144 -0.12 -13.39 -16.46
N ASP A 145 0.09 -14.02 -17.63
CA ASP A 145 1.09 -13.55 -18.58
C ASP A 145 0.82 -12.08 -18.92
N ALA A 146 1.79 -11.22 -18.69
CA ALA A 146 1.64 -9.77 -18.81
C ALA A 146 1.32 -9.31 -20.25
N ARG A 147 1.65 -10.11 -21.27
CA ARG A 147 1.46 -9.79 -22.69
C ARG A 147 0.15 -10.29 -23.25
N THR A 148 -0.35 -11.43 -22.77
CA THR A 148 -1.53 -12.11 -23.34
C THR A 148 -2.73 -12.09 -22.42
N GLY A 149 -2.51 -11.90 -21.10
CA GLY A 149 -3.53 -11.97 -20.07
C GLY A 149 -4.05 -13.41 -19.85
N GLU A 150 -3.31 -14.44 -20.29
CA GLU A 150 -3.64 -15.82 -19.96
C GLU A 150 -3.33 -16.08 -18.48
N ILE A 151 -4.28 -16.70 -17.77
CA ILE A 151 -4.08 -17.09 -16.38
C ILE A 151 -3.14 -18.28 -16.34
N GLU A 152 -1.97 -18.13 -15.75
CA GLU A 152 -0.98 -19.19 -15.61
C GLU A 152 -1.21 -20.02 -14.36
N TRP A 153 -1.55 -19.34 -13.26
CA TRP A 153 -1.94 -20.01 -12.03
C TRP A 153 -2.93 -19.17 -11.22
N GLN A 154 -3.67 -19.84 -10.36
CA GLN A 154 -4.60 -19.24 -9.40
C GLN A 154 -4.55 -20.02 -8.09
N THR A 155 -4.20 -19.33 -7.00
CA THR A 155 -4.14 -19.90 -5.67
C THR A 155 -5.25 -19.33 -4.80
N LYS A 156 -6.14 -20.21 -4.33
CA LYS A 156 -7.19 -19.83 -3.40
C LYS A 156 -6.59 -19.47 -2.04
N LEU A 157 -6.90 -18.30 -1.56
CA LEU A 157 -6.62 -17.85 -0.19
C LEU A 157 -7.94 -17.80 0.59
N PRO A 158 -7.90 -17.84 1.93
CA PRO A 158 -9.10 -17.63 2.74
C PRO A 158 -9.79 -16.31 2.37
N VAL A 159 -11.11 -16.32 2.28
CA VAL A 159 -11.87 -15.07 2.05
C VAL A 159 -11.77 -14.22 3.32
N PRO A 160 -11.28 -12.97 3.24
CA PRO A 160 -11.11 -12.13 4.42
C PRO A 160 -12.46 -11.68 4.97
N TYR A 161 -12.53 -11.57 6.28
CA TYR A 161 -13.72 -11.07 6.98
C TYR A 161 -13.41 -9.78 7.72
N PHE A 162 -14.21 -8.75 7.48
CA PHE A 162 -14.09 -7.44 8.13
C PHE A 162 -15.36 -7.09 8.86
N VAL A 163 -15.29 -7.01 10.18
CA VAL A 163 -16.44 -6.73 11.08
C VAL A 163 -17.21 -5.47 10.70
N PHE A 164 -16.49 -4.43 10.28
CA PHE A 164 -17.13 -3.17 9.86
C PHE A 164 -17.43 -3.11 8.35
N LYS A 165 -17.37 -4.24 7.65
CA LYS A 165 -17.63 -4.32 6.20
C LYS A 165 -16.76 -3.38 5.37
N TRP A 166 -15.55 -3.01 5.82
CA TRP A 166 -14.67 -2.16 5.03
C TRP A 166 -14.22 -2.82 3.74
N GLY A 167 -14.17 -4.15 3.70
CA GLY A 167 -13.72 -4.93 2.55
C GLY A 167 -12.20 -5.01 2.44
N ALA A 168 -11.73 -5.71 1.39
CA ALA A 168 -10.30 -5.86 1.13
C ALA A 168 -9.69 -4.55 0.61
N GLY A 169 -8.42 -4.32 0.92
CA GLY A 169 -7.64 -3.17 0.46
C GLY A 169 -6.15 -3.50 0.41
N MET A 170 -5.78 -4.73 0.81
CA MET A 170 -4.41 -5.20 0.80
C MET A 170 -3.99 -5.60 -0.62
N SER A 171 -2.75 -5.32 -0.97
CA SER A 171 -2.23 -5.57 -2.32
C SER A 171 -0.94 -6.39 -2.26
N PRO A 172 -0.65 -7.23 -3.26
CA PRO A 172 0.60 -7.97 -3.34
C PRO A 172 1.80 -7.03 -3.53
N VAL A 173 2.95 -7.44 -3.02
CA VAL A 173 4.25 -6.82 -3.30
C VAL A 173 5.23 -7.88 -3.80
N LEU A 174 6.19 -7.47 -4.62
CA LEU A 174 7.17 -8.37 -5.21
C LEU A 174 8.49 -8.32 -4.44
N PHE A 175 9.04 -9.50 -4.21
CA PHE A 175 10.37 -9.66 -3.67
C PHE A 175 11.05 -10.86 -4.34
N GLU A 176 12.07 -10.63 -5.15
CA GLU A 176 12.79 -11.65 -5.90
C GLU A 176 11.84 -12.60 -6.67
N ASP A 177 11.83 -13.88 -6.33
CA ASP A 177 10.98 -14.93 -6.89
C ASP A 177 9.63 -15.09 -6.18
N LYS A 178 9.24 -14.14 -5.33
CA LYS A 178 8.04 -14.24 -4.48
C LYS A 178 7.05 -13.11 -4.71
N VAL A 179 5.78 -13.48 -4.57
CA VAL A 179 4.66 -12.55 -4.36
C VAL A 179 4.30 -12.61 -2.87
N ILE A 180 4.51 -11.51 -2.16
CA ILE A 180 4.20 -11.42 -0.72
C ILE A 180 2.88 -10.70 -0.55
N PHE A 181 2.02 -11.25 0.29
CA PHE A 181 0.68 -10.75 0.53
C PHE A 181 0.31 -10.79 2.01
N VAL A 182 -0.09 -9.65 2.56
CA VAL A 182 -0.56 -9.55 3.95
C VAL A 182 -2.07 -9.47 3.95
N GLN A 183 -2.73 -10.40 4.65
CA GLN A 183 -4.17 -10.43 4.85
C GLN A 183 -4.46 -10.39 6.35
N ASP A 184 -4.43 -9.19 6.92
CA ASP A 184 -4.71 -8.97 8.34
C ASP A 184 -6.20 -8.66 8.54
N ASP A 185 -7.06 -9.65 8.32
CA ASP A 185 -8.50 -9.54 8.55
C ASP A 185 -8.88 -9.72 10.03
N ASP A 186 -10.17 -9.62 10.36
CA ASP A 186 -10.64 -9.73 11.76
C ASP A 186 -10.55 -11.15 12.32
N LEU A 187 -10.62 -12.19 11.51
CA LEU A 187 -10.78 -13.55 11.97
C LEU A 187 -9.54 -14.44 11.83
N SER A 188 -8.81 -14.30 10.73
CA SER A 188 -7.70 -15.20 10.37
C SER A 188 -6.51 -14.48 9.75
N PRO A 189 -5.99 -13.43 10.42
CA PRO A 189 -4.91 -12.64 9.88
C PRO A 189 -3.67 -13.49 9.60
N ALA A 190 -3.14 -13.36 8.39
CA ALA A 190 -1.97 -14.10 7.93
C ALA A 190 -1.16 -13.33 6.88
N MET A 191 0.09 -13.69 6.76
CA MET A 191 0.96 -13.24 5.67
C MET A 191 1.43 -14.45 4.88
N TYR A 192 1.48 -14.30 3.56
CA TYR A 192 1.83 -15.35 2.62
C TYR A 192 2.97 -14.90 1.72
N ALA A 193 3.87 -15.81 1.38
CA ALA A 193 4.69 -15.68 0.18
C ALA A 193 4.34 -16.82 -0.77
N LEU A 194 4.05 -16.47 -2.00
CA LEU A 194 3.79 -17.39 -3.07
C LEU A 194 4.97 -17.34 -4.06
N ASP A 195 5.33 -18.48 -4.61
CA ASP A 195 6.28 -18.57 -5.71
C ASP A 195 5.68 -17.91 -6.96
N LYS A 196 6.42 -17.02 -7.60
CA LYS A 196 5.94 -16.25 -8.75
C LYS A 196 5.55 -17.12 -9.94
N ALA A 197 6.28 -18.22 -10.17
CA ALA A 197 6.10 -19.07 -11.34
C ALA A 197 4.98 -20.09 -11.17
N THR A 198 4.71 -20.55 -9.92
CA THR A 198 3.79 -21.67 -9.69
C THR A 198 2.56 -21.30 -8.88
N GLY A 199 2.63 -20.21 -8.10
CA GLY A 199 1.59 -19.83 -7.15
C GLY A 199 1.56 -20.70 -5.89
N ASP A 200 2.53 -21.61 -5.70
CA ASP A 200 2.64 -22.41 -4.49
C ASP A 200 2.99 -21.53 -3.29
N ILE A 201 2.37 -21.81 -2.15
CA ILE A 201 2.71 -21.10 -0.91
C ILE A 201 4.07 -21.59 -0.41
N VAL A 202 5.09 -20.73 -0.51
CA VAL A 202 6.46 -21.00 -0.03
C VAL A 202 6.52 -20.96 1.49
N TRP A 203 5.90 -19.93 2.07
CA TRP A 203 5.73 -19.81 3.52
C TRP A 203 4.44 -19.06 3.88
N ARG A 204 3.94 -19.33 5.08
CA ARG A 204 2.80 -18.65 5.68
C ARG A 204 3.14 -18.31 7.13
N VAL A 205 2.85 -17.07 7.51
CA VAL A 205 2.97 -16.59 8.90
C VAL A 205 1.57 -16.34 9.45
N ASP A 206 1.28 -16.93 10.59
CA ASP A 206 0.07 -16.61 11.36
C ASP A 206 0.28 -15.26 12.06
N ARG A 207 -0.65 -14.33 11.83
CA ARG A 207 -0.61 -12.99 12.39
C ARG A 207 -1.78 -12.72 13.32
N GLY A 208 -2.27 -13.77 14.00
CA GLY A 208 -3.48 -13.75 14.83
C GLY A 208 -3.60 -12.60 15.83
N ASN A 209 -2.47 -11.99 16.21
CA ASN A 209 -2.45 -10.82 17.09
C ASN A 209 -2.42 -9.48 16.35
N MET A 210 -2.37 -9.50 15.02
CA MET A 210 -2.22 -8.31 14.15
C MET A 210 -3.51 -7.95 13.42
N ALA A 211 -4.67 -8.34 13.97
CA ALA A 211 -5.95 -8.17 13.31
C ALA A 211 -6.24 -6.71 12.94
N VAL A 212 -6.85 -6.58 11.78
CA VAL A 212 -7.36 -5.40 11.08
C VAL A 212 -6.29 -4.39 10.73
N ASN A 213 -5.44 -4.76 9.79
CA ASN A 213 -4.50 -3.84 9.17
C ASN A 213 -4.61 -3.90 7.65
N TYR A 214 -4.36 -2.76 7.02
CA TYR A 214 -4.35 -2.60 5.56
C TYR A 214 -2.97 -2.15 5.06
N SER A 215 -1.98 -2.17 5.95
CA SER A 215 -0.61 -1.76 5.65
C SER A 215 0.08 -2.74 4.71
N HIS A 216 0.78 -2.23 3.71
CA HIS A 216 1.60 -3.04 2.82
C HIS A 216 2.98 -3.26 3.42
N PRO A 217 3.61 -4.42 3.17
CA PRO A 217 4.98 -4.65 3.56
C PRO A 217 5.95 -3.83 2.71
N VAL A 218 7.10 -3.50 3.30
CA VAL A 218 8.21 -2.85 2.59
C VAL A 218 9.52 -3.59 2.86
N ILE A 219 10.44 -3.54 1.92
CA ILE A 219 11.78 -4.11 2.12
C ILE A 219 12.69 -3.04 2.73
N CYS A 220 13.22 -3.33 3.89
CA CYS A 220 14.26 -2.53 4.53
C CYS A 220 15.63 -3.14 4.27
N GLN A 221 16.48 -2.43 3.54
CA GLN A 221 17.84 -2.86 3.28
C GLN A 221 18.70 -2.58 4.49
N THR A 222 19.27 -3.63 5.08
CA THR A 222 20.16 -3.53 6.25
C THR A 222 21.55 -4.07 5.93
N PRO A 223 22.57 -3.77 6.74
CA PRO A 223 23.89 -4.38 6.58
C PRO A 223 23.89 -5.93 6.66
N SER A 224 22.86 -6.52 7.26
CA SER A 224 22.69 -7.97 7.39
C SER A 224 21.89 -8.60 6.24
N GLY A 225 21.37 -7.80 5.32
CA GLY A 225 20.53 -8.20 4.20
C GLY A 225 19.14 -7.55 4.24
N PRO A 226 18.27 -7.90 3.28
CA PRO A 226 16.91 -7.38 3.22
C PRO A 226 16.06 -7.92 4.37
N GLU A 227 15.21 -7.08 4.91
CA GLU A 227 14.18 -7.43 5.90
C GLU A 227 12.82 -6.97 5.39
N LEU A 228 11.81 -7.83 5.51
CA LEU A 228 10.43 -7.51 5.19
C LEU A 228 9.79 -6.84 6.42
N VAL A 229 9.49 -5.56 6.33
CA VAL A 229 8.93 -4.82 7.45
C VAL A 229 7.44 -4.58 7.23
N VAL A 230 6.65 -5.00 8.21
CA VAL A 230 5.18 -4.90 8.18
C VAL A 230 4.69 -4.18 9.41
N ALA A 231 3.87 -3.16 9.21
CA ALA A 231 3.12 -2.53 10.29
C ALA A 231 1.90 -3.39 10.63
N GLY A 232 1.66 -3.60 11.92
CA GLY A 232 0.52 -4.36 12.40
C GLY A 232 0.01 -3.82 13.73
N THR A 233 -1.04 -4.41 14.25
CA THR A 233 -1.61 -4.01 15.55
C THR A 233 -0.57 -4.10 16.65
N GLY A 234 -0.24 -2.97 17.26
CA GLY A 234 0.68 -2.84 18.39
C GLY A 234 2.16 -2.85 18.02
N LYS A 235 2.54 -3.36 16.86
CA LYS A 235 3.95 -3.60 16.50
C LYS A 235 4.28 -3.20 15.07
N LEU A 236 5.48 -2.66 14.89
CA LEU A 236 6.20 -2.74 13.62
C LEU A 236 7.10 -3.97 13.69
N VAL A 237 7.03 -4.85 12.70
CA VAL A 237 7.71 -6.14 12.73
C VAL A 237 8.59 -6.31 11.50
N GLY A 238 9.84 -6.73 11.72
CA GLY A 238 10.76 -7.16 10.66
C GLY A 238 10.83 -8.68 10.57
N TYR A 239 10.66 -9.19 9.37
CA TYR A 239 10.72 -10.61 9.03
C TYR A 239 11.85 -10.90 8.04
N ASP A 240 12.35 -12.13 8.05
CA ASP A 240 13.14 -12.64 6.94
C ASP A 240 12.22 -12.85 5.72
N PRO A 241 12.44 -12.14 4.60
CA PRO A 241 11.56 -12.24 3.44
C PRO A 241 11.63 -13.60 2.73
N HIS A 242 12.67 -14.41 2.97
CA HIS A 242 12.82 -15.73 2.37
C HIS A 242 12.07 -16.83 3.14
N THR A 243 11.94 -16.68 4.47
CA THR A 243 11.39 -17.73 5.36
C THR A 243 10.10 -17.32 6.06
N GLY A 244 9.82 -16.00 6.18
CA GLY A 244 8.74 -15.48 7.00
C GLY A 244 9.05 -15.48 8.50
N GLU A 245 10.27 -15.84 8.93
CA GLU A 245 10.67 -15.82 10.34
C GLU A 245 10.68 -14.40 10.89
N GLU A 246 10.05 -14.17 12.04
CA GLU A 246 10.12 -12.90 12.76
C GLU A 246 11.55 -12.66 13.27
N LEU A 247 12.18 -11.58 12.84
CA LEU A 247 13.52 -11.19 13.23
C LEU A 247 13.52 -10.26 14.44
N TRP A 248 12.66 -9.25 14.38
CA TRP A 248 12.53 -8.24 15.43
C TRP A 248 11.13 -7.61 15.41
N PHE A 249 10.79 -6.94 16.50
CA PHE A 249 9.63 -6.07 16.57
C PHE A 249 9.91 -4.83 17.42
N ALA A 250 9.17 -3.74 17.11
CA ALA A 250 9.12 -2.53 17.92
C ALA A 250 7.67 -2.24 18.33
N ARG A 251 7.40 -2.05 19.62
CA ARG A 251 6.07 -1.76 20.18
C ARG A 251 5.76 -0.26 20.11
N VAL A 252 5.59 0.22 18.91
CA VAL A 252 5.43 1.66 18.64
C VAL A 252 4.10 2.01 17.97
N LEU A 253 3.35 0.98 17.58
CA LEU A 253 2.10 1.15 16.87
C LEU A 253 0.90 0.79 17.76
N LEU A 254 -0.26 1.22 17.30
CA LEU A 254 -1.53 0.94 17.94
C LEU A 254 -2.32 -0.09 17.12
N ARG A 255 -3.61 0.14 16.90
CA ARG A 255 -4.49 -0.77 16.18
C ARG A 255 -4.93 -0.18 14.86
N ASN A 256 -5.46 -1.05 13.95
CA ASN A 256 -6.13 -0.64 12.73
C ASN A 256 -5.23 0.24 11.82
N ILE A 257 -4.02 -0.24 11.57
CA ILE A 257 -3.03 0.49 10.76
C ILE A 257 -3.45 0.41 9.29
N LYS A 258 -3.59 1.56 8.65
CA LYS A 258 -3.95 1.68 7.23
C LYS A 258 -2.82 2.28 6.41
N THR A 259 -1.93 3.02 7.05
CA THR A 259 -0.79 3.64 6.40
C THR A 259 0.32 2.61 6.14
N THR A 260 0.91 2.68 4.96
CA THR A 260 2.07 1.87 4.59
C THR A 260 3.35 2.59 5.05
N PRO A 261 4.28 1.89 5.71
CA PRO A 261 5.59 2.46 6.05
C PRO A 261 6.40 2.76 4.78
N VAL A 262 7.41 3.61 4.93
CA VAL A 262 8.40 3.90 3.88
C VAL A 262 9.78 3.53 4.39
N SER A 263 10.52 2.75 3.61
CA SER A 263 11.91 2.39 3.92
C SER A 263 12.88 3.24 3.11
N HIS A 264 13.84 3.89 3.80
CA HIS A 264 14.90 4.66 3.17
C HIS A 264 16.18 4.55 4.01
N ASP A 265 17.30 4.20 3.38
CA ASP A 265 18.64 4.07 4.01
C ASP A 265 18.65 3.20 5.28
N GLY A 266 17.95 2.07 5.27
CA GLY A 266 17.90 1.13 6.40
C GLY A 266 17.06 1.63 7.57
N ILE A 267 16.27 2.66 7.38
CA ILE A 267 15.34 3.23 8.36
C ILE A 267 13.92 3.13 7.80
N VAL A 268 12.99 2.78 8.66
CA VAL A 268 11.56 2.69 8.34
C VAL A 268 10.83 3.84 9.00
N TYR A 269 10.14 4.61 8.18
CA TYR A 269 9.34 5.77 8.61
C TYR A 269 7.86 5.43 8.51
N ILE A 270 7.10 5.80 9.53
CA ILE A 270 5.65 5.65 9.52
C ILE A 270 4.97 6.85 10.15
N SER A 271 3.86 7.27 9.56
CA SER A 271 2.91 8.19 10.16
C SER A 271 1.60 7.47 10.37
N LEU A 272 0.99 7.64 11.50
CA LEU A 272 -0.30 7.01 11.76
C LEU A 272 -1.18 7.88 12.63
N GLU A 273 -2.48 7.79 12.34
CA GLU A 273 -3.55 8.10 13.25
C GLU A 273 -4.30 6.79 13.50
N SER A 274 -4.35 6.35 14.74
CA SER A 274 -5.00 5.11 15.12
C SER A 274 -6.10 5.39 16.14
N GLY A 275 -7.33 5.04 15.76
CA GLY A 275 -8.46 4.97 16.66
C GLY A 275 -8.77 3.50 16.96
N GLY A 276 -8.08 2.88 17.92
CA GLY A 276 -8.30 1.47 18.20
C GLY A 276 -8.93 1.26 19.55
N ILE A 277 -10.12 0.66 19.58
CA ILE A 277 -10.80 0.29 20.81
C ILE A 277 -10.82 -1.24 20.94
N ALA A 278 -10.42 -1.74 22.11
CA ALA A 278 -10.53 -3.17 22.44
C ALA A 278 -11.96 -3.68 22.40
N ASN A 279 -12.91 -2.80 22.60
CA ASN A 279 -14.34 -3.07 22.60
C ASN A 279 -15.00 -3.01 21.21
N GLN A 280 -14.24 -3.15 20.13
CA GLN A 280 -14.80 -3.15 18.77
C GLN A 280 -15.89 -4.21 18.58
N TRP A 281 -15.64 -5.42 19.04
CA TRP A 281 -16.63 -6.51 18.99
C TRP A 281 -17.87 -6.24 19.84
N LEU A 282 -17.69 -5.68 21.04
CA LEU A 282 -18.80 -5.24 21.87
C LEU A 282 -19.65 -4.18 21.14
N ASN A 283 -19.00 -3.17 20.56
CA ASN A 283 -19.71 -2.10 19.88
C ASN A 283 -20.45 -2.54 18.62
N THR A 284 -20.05 -3.65 18.01
CA THR A 284 -20.70 -4.19 16.81
C THR A 284 -21.63 -5.35 17.11
N ALA A 285 -21.20 -6.39 17.79
CA ALA A 285 -22.01 -7.58 18.00
C ALA A 285 -23.10 -7.35 19.05
N ASP A 286 -22.77 -6.88 20.26
CA ASP A 286 -23.77 -6.61 21.32
C ASP A 286 -24.80 -5.55 20.90
N ARG A 287 -24.36 -4.48 20.19
CA ARG A 287 -25.23 -3.37 19.77
C ARG A 287 -25.89 -3.56 18.40
N SER A 288 -25.69 -4.69 17.74
CA SER A 288 -26.35 -5.02 16.47
C SER A 288 -27.80 -5.50 16.71
N ASP A 289 -28.52 -5.69 15.60
CA ASP A 289 -29.85 -6.29 15.62
C ASP A 289 -29.85 -7.76 16.12
N THR A 290 -28.67 -8.40 16.16
CA THR A 290 -28.47 -9.77 16.65
C THR A 290 -27.95 -9.82 18.08
N GLY A 291 -27.58 -8.68 18.65
CA GLY A 291 -27.20 -8.52 20.06
C GLY A 291 -28.33 -8.05 20.95
N ASN A 292 -28.06 -7.89 22.23
CA ASN A 292 -29.05 -7.50 23.23
C ASN A 292 -28.81 -6.09 23.82
N SER A 293 -27.67 -5.46 23.47
CA SER A 293 -27.26 -4.13 23.94
C SER A 293 -27.12 -4.00 25.46
N ASP A 294 -26.74 -5.08 26.17
CA ASP A 294 -26.58 -5.07 27.62
C ASP A 294 -25.20 -4.59 28.09
N GLY A 295 -24.27 -4.33 27.15
CA GLY A 295 -22.94 -3.87 27.45
C GLY A 295 -21.95 -4.99 27.76
N ARG A 296 -22.30 -6.24 27.44
CA ARG A 296 -21.50 -7.44 27.58
C ARG A 296 -21.40 -8.16 26.25
N LEU A 297 -20.33 -8.82 26.00
CA LEU A 297 -20.12 -9.56 24.76
C LEU A 297 -20.14 -11.06 25.03
N THR A 298 -20.92 -11.82 24.28
CA THR A 298 -20.97 -13.28 24.31
C THR A 298 -20.43 -13.89 23.03
N LYS A 299 -20.02 -15.17 23.07
CA LYS A 299 -19.67 -15.93 21.86
C LYS A 299 -20.85 -16.08 20.91
N GLU A 300 -22.05 -16.23 21.46
CA GLU A 300 -23.32 -16.36 20.74
C GLU A 300 -23.62 -15.10 19.94
N GLU A 301 -23.43 -13.93 20.51
CA GLU A 301 -23.61 -12.64 19.83
C GLU A 301 -22.57 -12.45 18.74
N MET A 302 -21.32 -12.78 19.01
CA MET A 302 -20.27 -12.75 17.98
C MET A 302 -20.63 -13.64 16.80
N GLN A 303 -21.03 -14.89 17.06
CA GLN A 303 -21.39 -15.83 15.98
C GLN A 303 -22.68 -15.39 15.26
N ALA A 304 -23.67 -14.89 15.98
CA ALA A 304 -24.91 -14.39 15.39
C ALA A 304 -24.67 -13.16 14.50
N PHE A 305 -23.75 -12.29 14.90
CA PHE A 305 -23.39 -11.11 14.12
C PHE A 305 -22.70 -11.47 12.80
N VAL A 306 -21.76 -12.43 12.80
CA VAL A 306 -21.07 -12.86 11.58
C VAL A 306 -21.89 -13.79 10.70
N GLY A 307 -23.04 -14.28 11.19
CA GLY A 307 -23.96 -15.16 10.47
C GLY A 307 -23.36 -16.53 10.15
N ASP A 308 -23.40 -16.92 8.90
CA ASP A 308 -22.92 -18.23 8.42
C ASP A 308 -21.37 -18.35 8.37
N VAL A 309 -20.65 -17.27 8.60
CA VAL A 309 -19.18 -17.30 8.68
C VAL A 309 -18.76 -17.97 9.97
N LYS A 310 -18.07 -19.12 9.85
CA LYS A 310 -17.53 -19.79 11.05
C LYS A 310 -16.37 -18.96 11.63
N ILE A 311 -16.50 -18.52 12.87
CA ILE A 311 -15.38 -17.93 13.62
C ILE A 311 -14.35 -19.05 13.92
N PRO A 312 -13.05 -18.88 13.57
CA PRO A 312 -12.03 -19.86 13.85
C PRO A 312 -11.88 -20.16 15.34
N ASP A 313 -11.62 -21.42 15.68
CA ASP A 313 -11.44 -21.86 17.07
C ASP A 313 -10.31 -21.07 17.77
N ALA A 314 -9.19 -20.83 17.05
CA ALA A 314 -8.08 -20.01 17.54
C ALA A 314 -8.47 -18.54 17.85
N PHE A 315 -9.48 -18.00 17.15
CA PHE A 315 -10.02 -16.69 17.48
C PHE A 315 -10.90 -16.75 18.73
N MET A 316 -11.71 -17.81 18.88
CA MET A 316 -12.55 -18.03 20.07
C MET A 316 -11.73 -18.27 21.34
N GLU A 317 -10.53 -18.80 21.24
CA GLU A 317 -9.58 -18.92 22.38
C GLU A 317 -9.20 -17.55 22.96
N LYS A 318 -9.28 -16.47 22.16
CA LYS A 318 -9.10 -15.10 22.67
C LYS A 318 -10.20 -14.71 23.65
N PHE A 319 -11.44 -15.08 23.34
CA PHE A 319 -12.57 -14.89 24.24
C PHE A 319 -12.36 -15.62 25.54
N ASP A 320 -12.01 -16.94 25.47
CA ASP A 320 -11.79 -17.76 26.68
C ASP A 320 -10.64 -17.22 27.56
N ARG A 321 -9.63 -16.63 26.93
CA ARG A 321 -8.54 -15.97 27.65
C ARG A 321 -9.00 -14.71 28.38
N GLY A 322 -9.95 -13.99 27.79
CA GLY A 322 -10.49 -12.74 28.33
C GLY A 322 -11.50 -12.94 29.47
N ASP A 323 -12.28 -14.02 29.39
CA ASP A 323 -13.28 -14.39 30.41
C ASP A 323 -12.57 -14.89 31.69
N LEU A 324 -12.14 -13.95 32.52
CA LEU A 324 -11.34 -14.23 33.70
C LEU A 324 -12.14 -14.86 34.84
N ASN A 325 -13.40 -14.52 34.93
CA ASN A 325 -14.30 -14.96 35.99
C ASN A 325 -15.10 -16.22 35.62
N GLY A 326 -15.08 -16.61 34.33
CA GLY A 326 -15.72 -17.81 33.80
C GLY A 326 -17.25 -17.69 33.73
N ASP A 327 -17.79 -16.47 33.60
CA ASP A 327 -19.24 -16.24 33.54
C ASP A 327 -19.83 -16.27 32.11
N GLY A 328 -18.96 -16.42 31.09
CA GLY A 328 -19.35 -16.52 29.70
C GLY A 328 -19.58 -15.18 28.99
N PHE A 329 -19.23 -14.09 29.65
CA PHE A 329 -19.32 -12.72 29.11
C PHE A 329 -17.96 -12.07 29.09
N LEU A 330 -17.78 -11.05 28.21
CA LEU A 330 -16.64 -10.13 28.28
C LEU A 330 -17.15 -8.72 28.52
N GLU A 331 -16.66 -8.08 29.58
CA GLU A 331 -16.96 -6.69 29.89
C GLU A 331 -15.69 -5.97 30.43
N GLY A 332 -15.63 -4.65 30.27
CA GLY A 332 -14.55 -3.84 30.82
C GLY A 332 -13.14 -4.33 30.44
N GLU A 333 -12.31 -4.62 31.46
CA GLU A 333 -10.92 -5.08 31.29
C GLU A 333 -10.82 -6.44 30.58
N GLU A 334 -11.84 -7.28 30.64
CA GLU A 334 -11.85 -8.58 29.98
C GLU A 334 -11.80 -8.46 28.46
N LEU A 335 -12.44 -7.43 27.88
CA LEU A 335 -12.35 -7.10 26.45
C LEU A 335 -10.91 -6.77 26.03
N ASP A 336 -10.20 -6.02 26.88
CA ASP A 336 -8.78 -5.71 26.64
C ASP A 336 -7.94 -6.98 26.69
N ILE A 337 -8.23 -7.84 27.64
CA ILE A 337 -7.51 -9.13 27.81
C ILE A 337 -7.80 -10.07 26.64
N ALA A 338 -9.05 -10.10 26.16
CA ALA A 338 -9.40 -10.92 25.01
C ALA A 338 -8.75 -10.46 23.71
N PHE A 339 -8.88 -9.16 23.39
CA PHE A 339 -8.62 -8.63 22.06
C PHE A 339 -7.34 -7.79 21.94
N LEU A 340 -6.70 -7.43 23.05
CA LEU A 340 -5.34 -6.89 23.04
C LEU A 340 -4.36 -7.99 23.36
N ASP A 341 -3.31 -8.08 22.56
CA ASP A 341 -2.20 -8.97 22.86
C ASP A 341 -1.56 -8.57 24.21
N PRO A 342 -1.28 -9.52 25.12
CA PRO A 342 -0.57 -9.24 26.36
C PRO A 342 0.73 -8.47 26.17
N GLU A 343 1.44 -8.73 25.08
CA GLU A 343 2.66 -8.00 24.74
C GLU A 343 2.41 -6.56 24.27
N ASN A 344 1.22 -6.27 23.76
CA ASN A 344 0.82 -4.95 23.28
C ASN A 344 0.17 -4.09 24.37
N ARG A 345 -0.24 -4.69 25.50
CA ARG A 345 -0.88 -3.96 26.62
C ARG A 345 0.07 -2.96 27.27
N ALA A 346 1.36 -3.26 27.33
CA ALA A 346 2.35 -2.36 27.94
C ALA A 346 2.59 -1.07 27.14
N GLY A 347 2.29 -1.11 25.82
CA GLY A 347 2.36 0.09 24.95
C GLY A 347 1.01 0.77 24.72
N ALA A 348 -0.07 0.09 25.05
CA ALA A 348 -1.44 0.54 24.91
C ALA A 348 -2.09 0.73 26.28
N ALA A 349 -1.49 1.58 27.11
CA ALA A 349 -2.23 2.15 28.23
C ALA A 349 -3.31 3.05 27.63
N HIS A 350 -4.31 2.43 26.99
CA HIS A 350 -5.46 3.13 26.45
C HIS A 350 -6.38 3.46 27.59
N ASP A 351 -6.25 4.67 28.00
CA ASP A 351 -7.39 5.39 28.52
C ASP A 351 -8.46 5.35 27.41
N ALA A 352 -9.54 4.59 27.62
CA ALA A 352 -10.69 4.54 26.73
C ALA A 352 -11.33 5.92 26.44
N ALA A 353 -10.85 6.95 27.14
CA ALA A 353 -11.20 8.35 26.98
C ALA A 353 -10.39 9.06 25.89
N ASN A 354 -9.29 8.47 25.35
CA ASN A 354 -8.48 9.09 24.31
C ASN A 354 -8.47 8.25 23.03
N PRO A 355 -9.46 8.42 22.14
CA PRO A 355 -9.76 7.49 21.05
C PRO A 355 -8.76 7.54 19.88
N SER A 356 -7.82 8.46 19.84
CA SER A 356 -6.86 8.53 18.72
C SER A 356 -5.51 9.04 19.17
N ASP A 357 -4.48 8.20 18.97
CA ASP A 357 -3.10 8.61 19.06
C ASP A 357 -2.54 8.86 17.65
N GLN A 358 -1.81 9.95 17.50
CA GLN A 358 -1.23 10.39 16.23
C GLN A 358 0.29 10.52 16.40
N PHE A 359 1.04 9.75 15.60
CA PHE A 359 2.50 9.69 15.71
C PHE A 359 3.17 9.76 14.34
N ILE A 360 4.39 10.27 14.37
CA ILE A 360 5.42 10.05 13.36
C ILE A 360 6.60 9.35 14.03
N ILE A 361 7.16 8.34 13.35
CA ILE A 361 8.13 7.44 13.96
C ILE A 361 9.19 7.05 12.93
N ALA A 362 10.46 6.94 13.37
CA ALA A 362 11.53 6.31 12.59
C ALA A 362 12.14 5.16 13.39
N VAL A 363 12.26 4.00 12.74
CA VAL A 363 12.81 2.78 13.33
C VAL A 363 13.92 2.25 12.42
N ARG A 364 15.09 1.99 12.96
CA ARG A 364 16.19 1.36 12.23
C ARG A 364 15.98 -0.13 12.08
N GLY A 365 16.19 -0.69 10.88
CA GLY A 365 16.25 -2.12 10.66
C GLY A 365 17.51 -2.79 11.21
N GLY A 366 17.62 -4.12 11.08
CA GLY A 366 18.82 -4.89 11.46
C GLY A 366 18.83 -5.42 12.89
N GLY A 367 17.74 -5.29 13.64
CA GLY A 367 17.62 -5.77 15.02
C GLY A 367 17.32 -7.26 15.18
N ARG A 368 17.20 -7.69 16.43
CA ARG A 368 16.71 -9.03 16.80
C ARG A 368 15.88 -8.95 18.09
N GLY A 369 14.73 -9.64 18.10
CA GLY A 369 13.80 -9.63 19.22
C GLY A 369 13.15 -8.27 19.45
N ASP A 370 12.90 -7.89 20.69
CA ASP A 370 12.34 -6.57 21.04
C ASP A 370 13.38 -5.46 20.88
N VAL A 371 13.15 -4.61 19.87
CA VAL A 371 14.06 -3.49 19.55
C VAL A 371 13.49 -2.13 19.93
N THR A 372 12.41 -2.08 20.68
CA THR A 372 11.68 -0.85 21.01
C THR A 372 12.61 0.23 21.58
N GLU A 373 13.45 -0.13 22.56
CA GLU A 373 14.35 0.83 23.22
C GLU A 373 15.65 1.08 22.46
N SER A 374 16.02 0.21 21.50
CA SER A 374 17.36 0.26 20.88
C SER A 374 17.35 0.75 19.42
N HIS A 375 16.25 0.61 18.70
CA HIS A 375 16.18 0.91 17.27
C HIS A 375 15.17 2.00 16.91
N VAL A 376 14.29 2.41 17.82
CA VAL A 376 13.47 3.61 17.62
C VAL A 376 14.39 4.82 17.70
N LEU A 377 14.60 5.49 16.56
CA LEU A 377 15.47 6.65 16.47
C LEU A 377 14.81 7.89 17.05
N TRP A 378 13.56 8.08 16.70
CA TRP A 378 12.70 9.11 17.22
C TRP A 378 11.23 8.73 17.07
N LYS A 379 10.39 9.23 17.97
CA LYS A 379 8.93 9.13 17.95
C LYS A 379 8.36 10.45 18.47
N HIS A 380 7.50 11.08 17.70
CA HIS A 380 6.88 12.33 18.08
C HIS A 380 5.36 12.23 17.98
N GLU A 381 4.67 12.65 19.03
CA GLU A 381 3.24 12.93 18.94
C GLU A 381 3.02 14.08 17.98
N SER A 382 2.08 13.92 17.05
CA SER A 382 1.83 14.90 16.02
C SER A 382 0.38 14.84 15.57
N ARG A 383 -0.26 15.98 15.40
CA ARG A 383 -1.59 16.08 14.77
C ARG A 383 -1.53 16.07 13.25
N ALA A 384 -0.36 15.80 12.66
CA ALA A 384 -0.15 15.80 11.23
C ALA A 384 -0.64 14.52 10.53
N PRO A 385 -0.46 13.31 11.09
CA PRO A 385 -0.87 12.07 10.43
C PRO A 385 -2.35 12.04 10.05
N ASP A 386 -2.61 11.33 8.96
CA ASP A 386 -3.92 10.85 8.57
C ASP A 386 -4.05 9.36 8.93
N HIS A 387 -5.25 8.86 8.97
CA HIS A 387 -5.50 7.45 9.26
C HIS A 387 -5.42 6.54 8.02
N ILE A 388 -5.34 7.10 6.81
CA ILE A 388 -5.31 6.34 5.54
C ILE A 388 -4.08 6.71 4.71
N VAL A 389 -3.79 8.01 4.56
CA VAL A 389 -2.74 8.52 3.68
C VAL A 389 -1.36 8.16 4.21
N SER A 390 -0.61 7.38 3.43
CA SER A 390 0.75 7.00 3.79
C SER A 390 1.73 8.17 3.62
N PRO A 391 2.79 8.26 4.44
CA PRO A 391 3.78 9.31 4.31
C PRO A 391 4.58 9.16 3.01
N LEU A 392 5.17 10.25 2.54
CA LEU A 392 6.14 10.27 1.45
C LEU A 392 7.49 10.68 2.01
N VAL A 393 8.55 9.90 1.74
CA VAL A 393 9.92 10.24 2.11
C VAL A 393 10.72 10.53 0.85
N VAL A 394 11.16 11.77 0.70
CA VAL A 394 11.95 12.23 -0.45
C VAL A 394 12.86 13.37 -0.03
N GLY A 395 14.08 13.42 -0.57
CA GLY A 395 15.04 14.51 -0.34
C GLY A 395 15.36 14.73 1.14
N GLY A 396 15.41 13.68 1.97
CA GLY A 396 15.67 13.77 3.42
C GLY A 396 14.50 14.34 4.23
N ARG A 397 13.30 14.36 3.65
CA ARG A 397 12.10 14.91 4.28
C ARG A 397 10.95 13.90 4.22
N MET A 398 10.11 13.90 5.25
CA MET A 398 8.90 13.12 5.36
C MET A 398 7.68 14.04 5.25
N LEU A 399 6.97 13.96 4.15
CA LEU A 399 5.71 14.69 3.92
C LEU A 399 4.52 13.87 4.40
N VAL A 400 3.62 14.52 5.11
CA VAL A 400 2.35 13.96 5.57
C VAL A 400 1.22 14.90 5.16
N VAL A 401 0.15 14.35 4.57
CA VAL A 401 -1.04 15.10 4.15
C VAL A 401 -2.26 14.45 4.78
N LYS A 402 -3.22 15.27 5.22
CA LYS A 402 -4.48 14.79 5.80
C LYS A 402 -5.70 15.59 5.34
N GLY A 403 -6.87 15.12 5.70
CA GLY A 403 -8.15 15.75 5.44
C GLY A 403 -8.14 17.26 5.72
N GLY A 404 -8.87 18.01 4.91
CA GLY A 404 -8.86 19.48 4.88
C GLY A 404 -7.67 20.09 4.14
N GLY A 405 -6.86 19.27 3.43
CA GLY A 405 -5.68 19.71 2.69
C GLY A 405 -4.57 20.25 3.58
N ILE A 406 -4.42 19.68 4.76
CA ILE A 406 -3.41 20.09 5.72
C ILE A 406 -2.17 19.23 5.52
N SER A 407 -1.02 19.86 5.25
CA SER A 407 0.27 19.19 5.11
C SER A 407 1.24 19.57 6.22
N SER A 408 2.12 18.64 6.53
CA SER A 408 3.29 18.84 7.39
C SER A 408 4.48 18.10 6.82
N CYS A 409 5.67 18.63 7.02
CA CYS A 409 6.92 18.06 6.54
C CYS A 409 7.92 18.04 7.69
N PHE A 410 8.61 16.92 7.81
CA PHE A 410 9.55 16.66 8.90
C PHE A 410 10.91 16.27 8.34
N ASP A 411 11.99 16.66 9.03
CA ASP A 411 13.33 16.18 8.75
C ASP A 411 13.42 14.68 9.13
N THR A 412 13.96 13.86 8.25
CA THR A 412 14.06 12.41 8.49
C THR A 412 15.11 12.04 9.54
N ASN A 413 16.07 12.91 9.83
CA ASN A 413 17.13 12.63 10.80
C ASN A 413 16.63 12.67 12.26
N ASP A 414 15.73 13.62 12.57
CA ASP A 414 15.31 13.86 13.95
C ASP A 414 13.79 14.03 14.14
N GLY A 415 13.02 13.96 13.04
CA GLY A 415 11.58 14.12 13.05
C GLY A 415 11.08 15.53 13.38
N GLN A 416 12.00 16.54 13.40
CA GLN A 416 11.58 17.91 13.65
C GLN A 416 10.84 18.51 12.46
N PRO A 417 9.84 19.37 12.69
CA PRO A 417 9.07 19.94 11.61
C PRO A 417 9.90 20.93 10.78
N VAL A 418 10.01 20.68 9.48
CA VAL A 418 10.47 21.64 8.47
C VAL A 418 9.38 22.69 8.26
N TRP A 419 8.12 22.24 8.09
CA TRP A 419 6.91 23.04 8.27
C TRP A 419 5.80 22.18 8.86
N SER A 420 4.81 22.81 9.50
CA SER A 420 3.72 22.12 10.15
C SER A 420 2.38 22.78 9.87
N GLN A 421 1.36 21.96 9.65
CA GLN A 421 -0.06 22.31 9.53
C GLN A 421 -0.34 23.43 8.52
N ARG A 422 0.23 23.34 7.31
CA ARG A 422 0.01 24.28 6.23
C ARG A 422 -0.97 23.72 5.20
N ARG A 423 -1.82 24.59 4.63
CA ARG A 423 -2.81 24.18 3.62
C ARG A 423 -2.20 24.16 2.22
N ILE A 424 -2.51 23.10 1.46
CA ILE A 424 -2.07 22.90 0.08
C ILE A 424 -3.13 23.34 -0.97
N GLN A 425 -3.98 24.31 -0.62
CA GLN A 425 -4.97 24.92 -1.53
C GLN A 425 -6.10 23.99 -2.02
N ASN A 426 -6.27 22.82 -1.46
CA ASN A 426 -7.42 21.97 -1.69
C ASN A 426 -8.03 21.56 -0.35
N ILE A 427 -9.30 21.85 -0.15
CA ILE A 427 -10.05 21.49 1.05
C ILE A 427 -10.95 20.32 0.69
N GLY A 428 -10.61 19.11 1.14
CA GLY A 428 -11.33 17.89 0.89
C GLY A 428 -10.74 16.75 1.71
N GLU A 429 -11.28 15.57 1.53
CA GLU A 429 -10.73 14.33 2.09
C GLU A 429 -9.64 13.78 1.17
N TYR A 430 -8.75 12.98 1.75
CA TYR A 430 -7.63 12.38 1.05
C TYR A 430 -7.58 10.88 1.36
N PHE A 431 -7.51 10.07 0.31
CA PHE A 431 -7.32 8.61 0.37
C PHE A 431 -6.05 8.21 -0.38
N ALA A 432 -5.80 8.86 -1.51
CA ALA A 432 -4.59 8.68 -2.28
C ALA A 432 -3.37 9.19 -1.50
N SER A 433 -2.30 8.41 -1.49
CA SER A 433 -1.02 8.81 -0.91
C SER A 433 -0.26 9.71 -1.89
N PRO A 434 0.53 10.69 -1.41
CA PRO A 434 1.35 11.53 -2.27
C PRO A 434 2.41 10.69 -2.99
N VAL A 435 2.74 11.10 -4.23
CA VAL A 435 3.81 10.51 -5.04
C VAL A 435 4.75 11.60 -5.55
N ALA A 436 6.02 11.25 -5.79
CA ALA A 436 7.05 12.19 -6.22
C ALA A 436 7.80 11.72 -7.46
N GLY A 437 8.24 12.67 -8.26
CA GLY A 437 9.13 12.48 -9.41
C GLY A 437 9.52 13.84 -10.00
N ASP A 438 10.67 13.92 -10.65
CA ASP A 438 11.16 15.12 -11.33
C ASP A 438 11.11 16.40 -10.46
N GLY A 439 11.50 16.28 -9.17
CA GLY A 439 11.47 17.42 -8.23
C GLY A 439 10.08 17.94 -7.87
N LYS A 440 9.04 17.18 -8.15
CA LYS A 440 7.63 17.52 -7.90
C LYS A 440 6.96 16.46 -7.04
N ILE A 441 5.95 16.90 -6.28
CA ILE A 441 5.10 16.01 -5.47
C ILE A 441 3.64 16.23 -5.90
N TYR A 442 2.94 15.15 -6.19
CA TYR A 442 1.55 15.14 -6.62
C TYR A 442 0.67 14.64 -5.47
N VAL A 443 -0.27 15.46 -5.07
CA VAL A 443 -1.20 15.18 -3.96
C VAL A 443 -2.62 15.19 -4.50
N VAL A 444 -3.28 14.05 -4.47
CA VAL A 444 -4.62 13.85 -5.05
C VAL A 444 -5.67 13.88 -3.94
N GLY A 445 -6.61 14.78 -4.04
CA GLY A 445 -7.81 14.83 -3.18
C GLY A 445 -8.92 13.92 -3.70
N GLU A 446 -9.79 13.44 -2.82
CA GLU A 446 -10.97 12.64 -3.19
C GLU A 446 -11.83 13.32 -4.26
N ASN A 447 -11.89 14.64 -4.23
CA ASN A 447 -12.64 15.44 -5.18
C ASN A 447 -12.01 15.53 -6.59
N GLY A 448 -10.95 14.78 -6.87
CA GLY A 448 -10.24 14.77 -8.15
C GLY A 448 -9.29 15.95 -8.36
N ILE A 449 -9.14 16.82 -7.37
CA ILE A 449 -8.18 17.93 -7.43
C ILE A 449 -6.78 17.43 -7.10
N VAL A 450 -5.85 17.62 -8.04
CA VAL A 450 -4.44 17.30 -7.88
C VAL A 450 -3.65 18.57 -7.62
N VAL A 451 -3.01 18.65 -6.46
CA VAL A 451 -2.10 19.76 -6.13
C VAL A 451 -0.68 19.30 -6.42
N VAL A 452 0.03 20.08 -7.24
CA VAL A 452 1.45 19.86 -7.55
C VAL A 452 2.29 20.76 -6.66
N LEU A 453 3.17 20.15 -5.88
CA LEU A 453 4.11 20.84 -4.99
C LEU A 453 5.53 20.73 -5.56
N GLU A 454 6.35 21.72 -5.28
CA GLU A 454 7.80 21.59 -5.44
C GLU A 454 8.38 20.71 -4.30
N ASP A 455 9.25 19.76 -4.66
CA ASP A 455 10.02 19.04 -3.64
C ASP A 455 11.12 19.92 -3.07
N GLY A 456 10.87 20.51 -1.92
CA GLY A 456 11.77 21.48 -1.32
C GLY A 456 11.55 21.66 0.20
N PRO A 457 12.40 22.48 0.83
CA PRO A 457 12.31 22.78 2.27
C PRO A 457 11.16 23.74 2.61
N GLU A 458 10.52 24.34 1.62
CA GLU A 458 9.38 25.21 1.79
C GLU A 458 8.16 24.67 1.08
N LEU A 459 6.97 24.90 1.62
CA LEU A 459 5.73 24.56 0.94
C LEU A 459 5.50 25.54 -0.23
N ASN A 460 5.80 25.10 -1.44
CA ASN A 460 5.53 25.82 -2.66
C ASN A 460 4.53 25.05 -3.52
N VAL A 461 3.37 25.65 -3.80
CA VAL A 461 2.34 25.08 -4.68
C VAL A 461 2.59 25.59 -6.10
N LEU A 462 2.91 24.65 -7.00
CA LEU A 462 3.19 24.95 -8.43
C LEU A 462 1.92 25.06 -9.24
N ALA A 463 0.96 24.13 -9.02
CA ALA A 463 -0.30 24.10 -9.76
C ALA A 463 -1.41 23.41 -8.95
N LYS A 464 -2.65 23.62 -9.42
CA LYS A 464 -3.84 22.94 -8.97
C LYS A 464 -4.65 22.51 -10.19
N ASN A 465 -4.77 21.21 -10.39
CA ASN A 465 -5.33 20.55 -11.55
C ASN A 465 -6.65 19.85 -11.18
N ASP A 466 -7.59 19.73 -12.12
CA ASP A 466 -8.88 19.08 -11.91
C ASP A 466 -9.03 17.90 -12.88
N LEU A 467 -9.18 16.69 -12.37
CA LEU A 467 -9.40 15.47 -13.15
C LEU A 467 -10.89 15.32 -13.60
N GLY A 468 -11.77 16.21 -13.16
CA GLY A 468 -13.19 16.20 -13.48
C GLY A 468 -13.99 15.09 -12.81
N GLU A 469 -13.36 14.23 -12.02
CA GLU A 469 -13.98 13.07 -11.40
C GLU A 469 -13.28 12.71 -10.08
N SER A 470 -14.00 12.10 -9.13
CA SER A 470 -13.47 11.64 -7.84
C SER A 470 -12.33 10.63 -8.03
N CYS A 471 -11.24 10.81 -7.28
CA CYS A 471 -10.03 9.96 -7.33
C CYS A 471 -9.58 9.56 -5.92
N LEU A 472 -9.68 8.26 -5.62
CA LEU A 472 -9.24 7.69 -4.34
C LEU A 472 -7.93 6.91 -4.48
N ALA A 473 -7.58 6.50 -5.69
CA ALA A 473 -6.40 5.71 -5.96
C ALA A 473 -5.12 6.57 -5.96
N THR A 474 -4.05 6.05 -5.40
CA THR A 474 -2.72 6.64 -5.52
C THR A 474 -2.26 6.55 -6.98
N PRO A 475 -1.80 7.64 -7.61
CA PRO A 475 -1.35 7.60 -9.00
C PRO A 475 -0.04 6.82 -9.17
N ALA A 476 0.22 6.37 -10.40
CA ALA A 476 1.49 5.81 -10.82
C ALA A 476 2.29 6.82 -11.64
N ILE A 477 3.61 6.78 -11.53
CA ILE A 477 4.54 7.60 -12.31
C ILE A 477 5.51 6.70 -13.06
N ALA A 478 5.51 6.77 -14.39
CA ALA A 478 6.44 6.02 -15.23
C ALA A 478 6.72 6.77 -16.54
N ASP A 479 7.97 6.79 -17.00
CA ASP A 479 8.40 7.32 -18.29
C ASP A 479 7.84 8.72 -18.65
N GLY A 480 7.93 9.68 -17.72
CA GLY A 480 7.45 11.05 -17.92
C GLY A 480 5.93 11.18 -17.97
N ARG A 481 5.20 10.16 -17.52
CA ARG A 481 3.75 10.11 -17.47
C ARG A 481 3.25 9.87 -16.07
N ILE A 482 2.02 10.36 -15.81
CA ILE A 482 1.29 10.10 -14.58
C ILE A 482 -0.02 9.42 -14.95
N TYR A 483 -0.33 8.32 -14.28
CA TYR A 483 -1.53 7.53 -14.51
C TYR A 483 -2.44 7.70 -13.30
N PHE A 484 -3.60 8.32 -13.51
CA PHE A 484 -4.62 8.52 -12.50
C PHE A 484 -5.76 7.51 -12.68
N ARG A 485 -6.14 6.81 -11.64
CA ARG A 485 -7.32 5.96 -11.58
C ARG A 485 -8.41 6.71 -10.83
N THR A 486 -9.32 7.33 -11.56
CA THR A 486 -10.57 7.84 -10.99
C THR A 486 -11.52 6.66 -10.74
N ARG A 487 -12.72 6.88 -10.22
CA ARG A 487 -13.61 5.76 -9.94
C ARG A 487 -13.99 4.95 -11.19
N ASN A 488 -14.07 5.58 -12.35
CA ASN A 488 -14.52 4.94 -13.58
C ASN A 488 -13.52 5.00 -14.74
N LYS A 489 -12.43 5.75 -14.62
CA LYS A 489 -11.47 5.97 -15.70
C LYS A 489 -10.02 5.71 -15.28
N LEU A 490 -9.22 5.37 -16.27
CA LEU A 490 -7.78 5.49 -16.23
C LEU A 490 -7.37 6.65 -17.14
N ILE A 491 -6.69 7.63 -16.59
CA ILE A 491 -6.27 8.85 -17.30
C ILE A 491 -4.74 8.91 -17.27
N CYS A 492 -4.12 9.00 -18.43
CA CYS A 492 -2.69 9.24 -18.58
C CYS A 492 -2.44 10.68 -18.94
N VAL A 493 -1.67 11.40 -18.13
CA VAL A 493 -1.21 12.76 -18.43
C VAL A 493 0.30 12.77 -18.69
N ALA A 494 0.73 13.61 -19.63
CA ALA A 494 2.11 13.79 -20.02
C ALA A 494 2.33 15.21 -20.54
N GLU A 495 3.57 15.69 -20.54
CA GLU A 495 3.87 16.90 -21.32
C GLU A 495 3.74 16.58 -22.81
N LEU A 496 2.71 17.12 -23.44
CA LEU A 496 2.51 16.98 -24.87
C LEU A 496 3.28 18.10 -25.60
N ALA A 497 4.12 17.72 -26.56
CA ALA A 497 4.79 18.71 -27.41
C ALA A 497 3.73 19.50 -28.19
N ASN A 498 3.72 20.83 -28.02
CA ASN A 498 2.86 21.77 -28.76
C ASN A 498 3.19 21.77 -30.27
#